data_099be8d7ba2920487c40566734b65e39
#
_entry.id   099be8d7ba2920487c40566734b65e39
#
_cell.length_a   1.000
_cell.length_b   1.000
_cell.length_c   1.000
_cell.angle_alpha   90.00
_cell.angle_beta   90.00
_cell.angle_gamma   90.00
#
_symmetry.space_group_name_H-M   'P 1'
#
loop_
_entity.id
_entity.type
_entity.pdbx_description
1 polymer ?
#
loop_
_entity_poly.entity_id
_entity_poly.type
_entity_poly.pdbx_seq_one_letter_code
_entity_poly.pdbx_strand_id
1 'polypeptide(L)'
;GYGYRVGVVQFIKGEQLSGEELYLKNNLPEVDFYQMGTGFTWDTQDRSGDIAAAERTWAVVEPMLRDDRYHLVVMDELTYMLSFKYLDEEKVLSAIKNRPNNQSVVVTGRGGGSAIRDLVDTVSEVKDIKHAYHSGVMARKGVDY
;
A
#
# COMPACT_ATOMS: atom_id res chain seq x y z
N GLY A 1 12.58 -13.35 -6.98
CA GLY A 1 13.81 -14.09 -7.32
C GLY A 1 13.58 -15.60 -7.39
N TYR A 2 12.51 -16.11 -6.73
CA TYR A 2 12.12 -17.53 -6.80
C TYR A 2 10.93 -17.77 -7.75
N GLY A 3 10.50 -16.76 -8.51
CA GLY A 3 9.34 -16.86 -9.40
C GLY A 3 8.00 -16.93 -8.67
N TYR A 4 7.95 -16.48 -7.42
CA TYR A 4 6.70 -16.43 -6.65
C TYR A 4 5.82 -15.27 -7.09
N ARG A 5 4.51 -15.50 -7.12
CA ARG A 5 3.55 -14.45 -7.45
C ARG A 5 3.40 -13.45 -6.31
N VAL A 6 3.49 -12.17 -6.65
CA VAL A 6 3.44 -11.05 -5.71
C VAL A 6 2.38 -10.03 -6.16
N GLY A 7 1.54 -9.59 -5.24
CA GLY A 7 0.66 -8.44 -5.45
C GLY A 7 1.23 -7.20 -4.76
N VAL A 8 1.33 -6.08 -5.46
CA VAL A 8 1.71 -4.77 -4.89
C VAL A 8 0.62 -3.78 -5.22
N VAL A 9 0.02 -3.19 -4.19
CA VAL A 9 -1.06 -2.22 -4.35
C VAL A 9 -0.74 -0.96 -3.56
N GLN A 10 -0.67 0.18 -4.26
CA GLN A 10 -0.39 1.50 -3.68
C GLN A 10 -1.70 2.28 -3.53
N PHE A 11 -2.03 2.67 -2.29
CA PHE A 11 -3.29 3.34 -1.95
C PHE A 11 -3.28 4.85 -2.17
N ILE A 12 -2.11 5.48 -2.15
CA ILE A 12 -1.99 6.95 -2.19
C ILE A 12 -1.40 7.46 -3.48
N LYS A 13 -0.36 6.82 -4.01
CA LYS A 13 0.29 7.29 -5.24
C LYS A 13 -0.73 7.45 -6.38
N GLY A 14 -0.81 8.68 -6.91
CA GLY A 14 -1.63 9.01 -8.07
C GLY A 14 -1.00 8.53 -9.38
N GLU A 15 -1.53 8.97 -10.51
CA GLU A 15 -1.15 8.55 -11.88
C GLU A 15 0.31 8.90 -12.30
N GLN A 16 1.14 9.35 -11.37
CA GLN A 16 2.54 9.65 -11.69
C GLN A 16 3.31 8.35 -11.93
N LEU A 17 3.72 8.13 -13.17
CA LEU A 17 4.54 6.99 -13.56
C LEU A 17 5.84 6.96 -12.77
N SER A 18 6.06 5.92 -11.98
CA SER A 18 7.25 5.75 -11.17
C SER A 18 8.24 4.77 -11.80
N GLY A 19 9.51 4.87 -11.39
CA GLY A 19 10.56 3.98 -11.89
C GLY A 19 10.31 2.52 -11.51
N GLU A 20 9.82 2.27 -10.29
CA GLU A 20 9.47 0.93 -9.84
C GLU A 20 8.30 0.34 -10.64
N GLU A 21 7.27 1.12 -10.95
CA GLU A 21 6.16 0.65 -11.76
C GLU A 21 6.62 0.21 -13.16
N LEU A 22 7.44 1.05 -13.82
CA LEU A 22 8.00 0.74 -15.13
C LEU A 22 8.81 -0.54 -15.10
N TYR A 23 9.68 -0.69 -14.09
CA TYR A 23 10.53 -1.86 -13.98
C TYR A 23 9.72 -3.13 -13.72
N LEU A 24 8.84 -3.10 -12.74
CA LEU A 24 8.02 -4.26 -12.34
C LEU A 24 7.15 -4.74 -13.50
N LYS A 25 6.40 -3.85 -14.12
CA LYS A 25 5.51 -4.21 -15.25
C LYS A 25 6.23 -4.74 -16.48
N ASN A 26 7.44 -4.23 -16.75
CA ASN A 26 8.17 -4.63 -17.96
C ASN A 26 9.08 -5.85 -17.77
N ASN A 27 9.49 -6.17 -16.54
CA ASN A 27 10.54 -7.17 -16.31
C ASN A 27 10.11 -8.32 -15.39
N LEU A 28 9.04 -8.16 -14.61
CA LEU A 28 8.61 -9.14 -13.61
C LEU A 28 7.13 -9.51 -13.80
N PRO A 29 6.81 -10.41 -14.75
CA PRO A 29 5.42 -10.79 -15.06
C PRO A 29 4.72 -11.50 -13.89
N GLU A 30 5.45 -12.01 -12.92
CA GLU A 30 4.92 -12.59 -11.68
C GLU A 30 4.49 -11.55 -10.65
N VAL A 31 4.75 -10.25 -10.89
CA VAL A 31 4.34 -9.15 -10.01
C VAL A 31 3.14 -8.42 -10.58
N ASP A 32 2.00 -8.56 -9.94
CA ASP A 32 0.82 -7.75 -10.24
C ASP A 32 0.94 -6.41 -9.50
N PHE A 33 1.24 -5.34 -10.22
CA PHE A 33 1.45 -4.00 -9.66
C PHE A 33 0.29 -3.07 -9.99
N TYR A 34 -0.33 -2.49 -8.96
CA TYR A 34 -1.44 -1.55 -9.07
C TYR A 34 -1.15 -0.25 -8.30
N GLN A 35 -1.13 0.84 -9.02
CA GLN A 35 -1.09 2.19 -8.48
C GLN A 35 -2.48 2.78 -8.65
N MET A 36 -3.24 2.87 -7.56
CA MET A 36 -4.67 3.17 -7.60
C MET A 36 -5.05 4.42 -6.79
N GLY A 37 -4.10 5.09 -6.17
CA GLY A 37 -4.33 6.33 -5.46
C GLY A 37 -4.73 7.44 -6.43
N THR A 38 -5.63 8.32 -6.00
CA THR A 38 -6.03 9.52 -6.76
C THR A 38 -5.00 10.64 -6.66
N GLY A 39 -3.85 10.38 -6.04
CA GLY A 39 -2.94 11.42 -5.58
C GLY A 39 -3.58 12.16 -4.40
N PHE A 40 -3.09 11.95 -3.19
CA PHE A 40 -3.57 12.72 -2.04
C PHE A 40 -3.16 14.17 -2.23
N THR A 41 -4.08 14.97 -2.71
CA THR A 41 -4.02 16.39 -2.42
C THR A 41 -4.65 16.55 -1.04
N TRP A 42 -3.83 16.90 -0.05
CA TRP A 42 -4.25 17.24 1.32
C TRP A 42 -5.32 18.36 1.35
N ASP A 43 -5.65 18.92 0.17
CA ASP A 43 -6.58 20.01 -0.09
C ASP A 43 -7.94 19.57 -0.64
N THR A 44 -8.15 18.30 -0.96
CA THR A 44 -9.46 17.87 -1.45
C THR A 44 -10.41 17.71 -0.27
N GLN A 45 -11.38 18.61 -0.18
CA GLN A 45 -12.48 18.53 0.78
C GLN A 45 -13.53 17.47 0.36
N ASP A 46 -13.22 16.58 -0.58
CA ASP A 46 -14.13 15.55 -1.07
C ASP A 46 -13.87 14.19 -0.39
N ARG A 47 -14.30 14.11 0.86
CA ARG A 47 -14.24 12.86 1.63
C ARG A 47 -14.95 11.70 0.95
N SER A 48 -16.03 11.94 0.22
CA SER A 48 -16.79 10.87 -0.44
C SER A 48 -16.03 10.28 -1.62
N GLY A 49 -15.32 11.11 -2.38
CA GLY A 49 -14.42 10.68 -3.44
C GLY A 49 -13.25 9.85 -2.92
N ASP A 50 -12.66 10.25 -1.79
CA ASP A 50 -11.56 9.54 -1.13
C ASP A 50 -11.99 8.15 -0.64
N ILE A 51 -13.16 8.05 0.00
CA ILE A 51 -13.74 6.77 0.44
C ILE A 51 -13.97 5.87 -0.78
N ALA A 52 -14.59 6.39 -1.83
CA ALA A 52 -14.84 5.63 -3.05
C ALA A 52 -13.55 5.14 -3.73
N ALA A 53 -12.49 5.94 -3.69
CA ALA A 53 -11.16 5.55 -4.20
C ALA A 53 -10.53 4.44 -3.34
N ALA A 54 -10.59 4.58 -2.02
CA ALA A 54 -10.08 3.57 -1.09
C ALA A 54 -10.83 2.23 -1.26
N GLU A 55 -12.14 2.25 -1.38
CA GLU A 55 -12.96 1.05 -1.60
C GLU A 55 -12.66 0.39 -2.97
N ARG A 56 -12.46 1.16 -4.04
CA ARG A 56 -12.03 0.60 -5.34
C ARG A 56 -10.66 -0.08 -5.23
N THR A 57 -9.72 0.53 -4.51
CA THR A 57 -8.39 -0.04 -4.29
C THR A 57 -8.49 -1.31 -3.43
N TRP A 58 -9.31 -1.30 -2.40
CA TRP A 58 -9.56 -2.47 -1.57
C TRP A 58 -10.19 -3.63 -2.36
N ALA A 59 -11.08 -3.33 -3.30
CA ALA A 59 -11.68 -4.35 -4.17
C ALA A 59 -10.65 -5.09 -5.05
N VAL A 60 -9.47 -4.53 -5.27
CA VAL A 60 -8.33 -5.21 -5.92
C VAL A 60 -7.55 -6.06 -4.93
N VAL A 61 -7.35 -5.57 -3.71
CA VAL A 61 -6.57 -6.26 -2.66
C VAL A 61 -7.29 -7.48 -2.12
N GLU A 62 -8.57 -7.35 -1.81
CA GLU A 62 -9.33 -8.38 -1.10
C GLU A 62 -9.33 -9.75 -1.82
N PRO A 63 -9.49 -9.85 -3.15
CA PRO A 63 -9.30 -11.10 -3.89
C PRO A 63 -7.89 -11.66 -3.79
N MET A 64 -6.84 -10.82 -3.80
CA MET A 64 -5.46 -11.28 -3.66
C MET A 64 -5.20 -11.93 -2.31
N LEU A 65 -5.80 -11.37 -1.23
CA LEU A 65 -5.69 -11.92 0.12
C LEU A 65 -6.41 -13.26 0.29
N ARG A 66 -7.28 -13.65 -0.64
CA ARG A 66 -7.99 -14.95 -0.65
C ARG A 66 -7.38 -15.96 -1.61
N ASP A 67 -6.47 -15.52 -2.49
CA ASP A 67 -5.89 -16.35 -3.56
C ASP A 67 -4.54 -16.91 -3.09
N ASP A 68 -4.48 -18.23 -2.90
CA ASP A 68 -3.29 -18.96 -2.43
C ASP A 68 -2.12 -18.97 -3.42
N ARG A 69 -2.34 -18.50 -4.64
CA ARG A 69 -1.29 -18.32 -5.65
C ARG A 69 -0.38 -17.12 -5.32
N TYR A 70 -0.88 -16.13 -4.57
CA TYR A 70 -0.03 -15.04 -4.10
C TYR A 70 0.76 -15.45 -2.86
N HIS A 71 2.08 -15.40 -2.96
CA HIS A 71 2.98 -15.67 -1.84
C HIS A 71 3.25 -14.43 -0.99
N LEU A 72 3.09 -13.26 -1.59
CA LEU A 72 3.25 -11.96 -0.92
C LEU A 72 2.23 -10.96 -1.46
N VAL A 73 1.58 -10.25 -0.56
CA VAL A 73 0.74 -9.08 -0.88
C VAL A 73 1.28 -7.87 -0.13
N VAL A 74 1.65 -6.84 -0.87
CA VAL A 74 2.14 -5.56 -0.33
C VAL A 74 1.03 -4.51 -0.47
N MET A 75 0.64 -3.92 0.64
CA MET A 75 -0.35 -2.85 0.73
C MET A 75 0.34 -1.56 1.17
N ASP A 76 0.77 -0.79 0.17
CA ASP A 76 1.55 0.43 0.40
C ASP A 76 0.63 1.59 0.80
N GLU A 77 0.96 2.23 1.94
CA GLU A 77 0.22 3.33 2.56
C GLU A 77 -1.22 2.97 3.04
N LEU A 78 -1.49 1.68 3.29
CA LEU A 78 -2.81 1.24 3.78
C LEU A 78 -3.20 1.88 5.11
N THR A 79 -2.22 2.14 6.01
CA THR A 79 -2.55 2.65 7.35
C THR A 79 -3.25 4.01 7.32
N TYR A 80 -3.04 4.81 6.27
CA TYR A 80 -3.77 6.07 6.07
C TYR A 80 -5.26 5.83 5.85
N MET A 81 -5.64 4.80 5.09
CA MET A 81 -7.04 4.47 4.81
C MET A 81 -7.79 4.15 6.11
N LEU A 82 -7.12 3.53 7.06
CA LEU A 82 -7.67 3.23 8.38
C LEU A 82 -7.68 4.45 9.29
N SER A 83 -6.59 5.23 9.31
CA SER A 83 -6.48 6.46 10.12
C SER A 83 -7.56 7.48 9.78
N PHE A 84 -7.85 7.65 8.49
CA PHE A 84 -8.87 8.57 7.99
C PHE A 84 -10.27 7.95 7.94
N LYS A 85 -10.40 6.66 8.31
CA LYS A 85 -11.66 5.91 8.25
C LYS A 85 -12.27 5.91 6.85
N TYR A 86 -11.43 5.71 5.83
CA TYR A 86 -11.85 5.53 4.44
C TYR A 86 -12.16 4.07 4.12
N LEU A 87 -11.59 3.14 4.92
CA LEU A 87 -11.93 1.72 4.90
C LEU A 87 -12.39 1.28 6.29
N ASP A 88 -13.25 0.29 6.31
CA ASP A 88 -13.65 -0.41 7.53
C ASP A 88 -12.48 -1.22 8.09
N GLU A 89 -12.05 -0.89 9.30
CA GLU A 89 -10.90 -1.52 9.96
C GLU A 89 -11.14 -3.01 10.21
N GLU A 90 -12.32 -3.38 10.69
CA GLU A 90 -12.63 -4.79 10.99
C GLU A 90 -12.61 -5.64 9.72
N LYS A 91 -13.14 -5.12 8.62
CA LYS A 91 -13.09 -5.78 7.31
C LYS A 91 -11.65 -6.03 6.86
N VAL A 92 -10.79 -5.02 6.98
CA VAL A 92 -9.37 -5.11 6.59
C VAL A 92 -8.63 -6.13 7.47
N LEU A 93 -8.77 -6.03 8.79
CA LEU A 93 -8.12 -6.94 9.74
C LEU A 93 -8.57 -8.39 9.54
N SER A 94 -9.87 -8.60 9.35
CA SER A 94 -10.43 -9.93 9.07
C SER A 94 -9.86 -10.54 7.79
N ALA A 95 -9.75 -9.76 6.72
CA ALA A 95 -9.17 -10.23 5.46
C ALA A 95 -7.70 -10.62 5.61
N ILE A 96 -6.89 -9.80 6.29
CA ILE A 96 -5.48 -10.10 6.58
C ILE A 96 -5.35 -11.36 7.46
N LYS A 97 -6.18 -11.50 8.49
CA LYS A 97 -6.16 -12.63 9.42
C LYS A 97 -6.52 -13.95 8.74
N ASN A 98 -7.50 -13.92 7.84
CA ASN A 98 -8.05 -15.13 7.19
C ASN A 98 -7.36 -15.48 5.86
N ARG A 99 -6.24 -14.84 5.53
CA ARG A 99 -5.45 -15.15 4.33
C ARG A 99 -4.89 -16.58 4.36
N PRO A 100 -4.52 -17.15 3.22
CA PRO A 100 -3.82 -18.44 3.17
C PRO A 100 -2.56 -18.46 4.04
N ASN A 101 -2.29 -19.56 4.72
CA ASN A 101 -1.18 -19.69 5.68
C ASN A 101 0.21 -19.50 5.04
N ASN A 102 0.35 -19.77 3.75
CA ASN A 102 1.59 -19.60 2.99
C ASN A 102 1.75 -18.21 2.38
N GLN A 103 0.78 -17.32 2.60
CA GLN A 103 0.81 -15.95 2.08
C GLN A 103 1.37 -14.99 3.13
N SER A 104 2.44 -14.29 2.79
CA SER A 104 2.97 -13.17 3.55
C SER A 104 2.26 -11.87 3.18
N VAL A 105 2.16 -10.96 4.16
CA VAL A 105 1.58 -9.63 3.96
C VAL A 105 2.54 -8.57 4.49
N VAL A 106 2.71 -7.50 3.71
CA VAL A 106 3.43 -6.29 4.13
C VAL A 106 2.47 -5.11 4.05
N VAL A 107 2.39 -4.36 5.14
CA VAL A 107 1.62 -3.12 5.23
C VAL A 107 2.56 -1.97 5.54
N THR A 108 2.45 -0.88 4.80
CA THR A 108 3.19 0.34 5.10
C THR A 108 2.26 1.51 5.37
N GLY A 109 2.83 2.60 5.91
CA GLY A 109 2.15 3.88 6.11
C GLY A 109 2.69 4.67 7.29
N ARG A 110 2.08 5.83 7.53
CA ARG A 110 2.45 6.73 8.62
C ARG A 110 1.31 6.88 9.60
N GLY A 111 1.58 6.65 10.88
CA GLY A 111 0.57 6.74 11.93
C GLY A 111 -0.51 5.66 11.78
N GLY A 112 -1.56 5.73 12.58
CA GLY A 112 -2.69 4.81 12.55
C GLY A 112 -2.32 3.35 12.81
N GLY A 113 -3.30 2.47 12.65
CA GLY A 113 -3.05 1.04 12.57
C GLY A 113 -2.58 0.38 13.87
N SER A 114 -3.00 0.87 15.05
CA SER A 114 -2.76 0.15 16.32
C SER A 114 -3.26 -1.28 16.22
N ALA A 115 -4.46 -1.47 15.69
CA ALA A 115 -5.05 -2.79 15.50
C ALA A 115 -4.28 -3.66 14.50
N ILE A 116 -3.69 -3.07 13.44
CA ILE A 116 -2.77 -3.79 12.54
C ILE A 116 -1.50 -4.21 13.30
N ARG A 117 -0.91 -3.32 14.11
CA ARG A 117 0.29 -3.65 14.90
C ARG A 117 0.07 -4.79 15.88
N ASP A 118 -1.13 -4.88 16.43
CA ASP A 118 -1.51 -5.97 17.35
C ASP A 118 -1.75 -7.30 16.58
N LEU A 119 -2.05 -7.24 15.30
CA LEU A 119 -2.32 -8.39 14.45
C LEU A 119 -1.05 -9.01 13.84
N VAL A 120 -0.05 -8.18 13.48
CA VAL A 120 1.11 -8.62 12.70
C VAL A 120 2.22 -9.22 13.56
N ASP A 121 3.04 -10.09 12.96
CA ASP A 121 4.14 -10.78 13.62
C ASP A 121 5.38 -9.87 13.81
N THR A 122 5.54 -8.85 12.98
CA THR A 122 6.70 -7.95 12.99
C THR A 122 6.28 -6.52 12.71
N VAL A 123 6.79 -5.59 13.52
CA VAL A 123 6.62 -4.15 13.31
C VAL A 123 7.98 -3.48 13.26
N SER A 124 8.22 -2.70 12.21
CA SER A 124 9.42 -1.87 12.07
C SER A 124 9.03 -0.39 11.96
N GLU A 125 9.75 0.46 12.67
CA GLU A 125 9.58 1.91 12.58
C GLU A 125 10.80 2.55 11.92
N VAL A 126 10.57 3.30 10.83
CA VAL A 126 11.60 4.10 10.18
C VAL A 126 11.40 5.55 10.60
N LYS A 127 12.36 6.09 11.36
CA LYS A 127 12.32 7.47 11.89
C LYS A 127 13.05 8.43 10.97
N ASP A 128 12.41 9.55 10.68
CA ASP A 128 13.06 10.69 10.07
C ASP A 128 13.92 11.43 11.12
N ILE A 129 15.21 11.06 11.17
CA ILE A 129 16.18 11.76 12.02
C ILE A 129 16.67 13.03 11.33
N LYS A 130 16.85 12.99 10.01
CA LYS A 130 17.25 14.11 9.16
C LYS A 130 16.80 13.82 7.73
N HIS A 131 16.09 14.74 7.11
CA HIS A 131 15.62 14.58 5.74
C HIS A 131 16.02 15.78 4.88
N ALA A 132 16.45 15.52 3.66
CA ALA A 132 16.88 16.55 2.72
C ALA A 132 15.76 17.57 2.39
N TYR A 133 14.50 17.11 2.40
CA TYR A 133 13.34 17.98 2.19
C TYR A 133 13.27 19.13 3.22
N HIS A 134 13.62 18.90 4.48
CA HIS A 134 13.66 19.94 5.51
C HIS A 134 14.72 21.02 5.26
N SER A 135 15.67 20.72 4.38
CA SER A 135 16.71 21.66 3.91
C SER A 135 16.39 22.23 2.53
N GLY A 136 15.15 22.09 2.04
CA GLY A 136 14.71 22.65 0.76
C GLY A 136 15.12 21.82 -0.47
N VAL A 137 15.64 20.61 -0.30
CA VAL A 137 15.97 19.72 -1.44
C VAL A 137 14.70 19.06 -1.91
N MET A 138 14.34 19.31 -3.16
CA MET A 138 13.15 18.75 -3.80
C MET A 138 13.36 17.29 -4.23
N ALA A 139 12.25 16.55 -4.34
CA ALA A 139 12.24 15.20 -4.86
C ALA A 139 12.83 15.11 -6.28
N ARG A 140 13.60 14.06 -6.55
CA ARG A 140 14.33 13.88 -7.80
C ARG A 140 13.94 12.59 -8.49
N LYS A 141 13.79 12.67 -9.81
CA LYS A 141 13.53 11.51 -10.66
C LYS A 141 14.67 10.49 -10.56
N GLY A 142 14.29 9.22 -10.41
CA GLY A 142 15.24 8.11 -10.28
C GLY A 142 15.84 7.96 -8.89
N VAL A 143 15.43 8.82 -7.92
CA VAL A 143 15.81 8.71 -6.50
C VAL A 143 14.55 8.62 -5.63
N ASP A 144 13.65 9.59 -5.82
CA ASP A 144 12.44 9.72 -4.99
C ASP A 144 11.18 9.24 -5.75
N TYR A 145 11.23 9.16 -7.08
CA TYR A 145 10.14 8.66 -7.94
C TYR A 145 10.64 8.16 -9.29
#